data_506ba2a6de9c031acbb515c87a259922
#
_entry.id   506ba2a6de9c031acbb515c87a259922
#
_cell.length_a   1.000
_cell.length_b   1.000
_cell.length_c   1.000
_cell.angle_alpha   90.00
_cell.angle_beta   90.00
_cell.angle_gamma   90.00
#
_symmetry.space_group_name_H-M   'P 1'
#
loop_
_entity.id
_entity.type
_entity.pdbx_description
1 polymer ?
#
loop_
_entity_poly.entity_id
_entity_poly.type
_entity_poly.pdbx_seq_one_letter_code
_entity_poly.pdbx_strand_id
1 'polypeptide(L)'
;MSLSSNPHSIDQPKFRAWLSEQAESLGFDGLRITDTHLGPASERLQEWLAEGRHGHMEYMQRHADLRTNPELLVPGTVRVICVSLNYLPPDTNFDTEWQRLEDPTQAVVSMYARGRDYHKVLRNRLQEFAKQIEERIG
;
A
#
# COMPACT_ATOMS: atom_id res chain seq x y z
N MET A 1 0.78 38.01 25.61
CA MET A 1 1.40 37.53 24.37
C MET A 1 0.45 36.51 23.74
N SER A 2 -0.28 36.93 22.72
CA SER A 2 -1.27 36.12 22.03
C SER A 2 -0.54 35.20 21.06
N LEU A 3 -0.65 33.88 21.24
CA LEU A 3 -0.19 32.90 20.27
C LEU A 3 -1.09 33.01 19.04
N SER A 4 -0.55 33.63 18.00
CA SER A 4 -1.18 33.63 16.67
C SER A 4 -1.30 32.20 16.20
N SER A 5 -2.50 31.63 16.28
CA SER A 5 -2.82 30.34 15.64
C SER A 5 -2.69 30.52 14.14
N ASN A 6 -1.68 29.88 13.56
CA ASN A 6 -1.52 29.80 12.11
C ASN A 6 -2.80 29.17 11.51
N PRO A 7 -3.58 29.87 10.67
CA PRO A 7 -4.86 29.38 10.16
C PRO A 7 -4.73 28.13 9.26
N HIS A 8 -3.51 27.69 8.93
CA HIS A 8 -3.22 26.49 8.15
C HIS A 8 -2.64 25.33 8.98
N SER A 9 -2.70 25.38 10.34
CA SER A 9 -2.27 24.24 11.14
C SER A 9 -3.36 23.16 11.10
N ILE A 10 -3.13 22.11 10.34
CA ILE A 10 -3.99 20.91 10.32
C ILE A 10 -3.91 20.28 11.72
N ASP A 11 -5.06 20.10 12.38
CA ASP A 11 -5.18 19.31 13.61
C ASP A 11 -4.85 17.84 13.26
N GLN A 12 -3.61 17.44 13.52
CA GLN A 12 -3.08 16.16 13.09
C GLN A 12 -3.88 14.94 13.60
N PRO A 13 -4.33 14.87 14.87
CA PRO A 13 -5.19 13.78 15.32
C PRO A 13 -6.51 13.70 14.59
N LYS A 14 -7.19 14.82 14.38
CA LYS A 14 -8.45 14.86 13.62
C LYS A 14 -8.27 14.51 12.14
N PHE A 15 -7.19 14.99 11.53
CA PHE A 15 -6.88 14.67 10.16
C PHE A 15 -6.58 13.18 9.97
N ARG A 16 -5.84 12.58 10.91
CA ARG A 16 -5.56 11.15 10.89
C ARG A 16 -6.83 10.31 11.04
N ALA A 17 -7.74 10.69 11.94
CA ALA A 17 -9.02 10.02 12.11
C ALA A 17 -9.83 10.09 10.81
N TRP A 18 -9.93 11.28 10.21
CA TRP A 18 -10.59 11.48 8.93
C TRP A 18 -9.97 10.63 7.81
N LEU A 19 -8.64 10.55 7.70
CA LEU A 19 -7.97 9.68 6.72
C LEU A 19 -8.38 8.22 6.88
N SER A 20 -8.48 7.74 8.12
CA SER A 20 -8.91 6.36 8.40
C SER A 20 -10.36 6.12 8.00
N GLU A 21 -11.26 7.05 8.28
CA GLU A 21 -12.67 6.99 7.87
C GLU A 21 -12.83 6.99 6.34
N GLN A 22 -12.07 7.84 5.63
CA GLN A 22 -12.12 7.87 4.16
C GLN A 22 -11.55 6.58 3.56
N ALA A 23 -10.44 6.07 4.08
CA ALA A 23 -9.88 4.80 3.63
C ALA A 23 -10.88 3.65 3.80
N GLU A 24 -11.53 3.56 4.96
CA GLU A 24 -12.57 2.56 5.24
C GLU A 24 -13.76 2.72 4.28
N SER A 25 -14.24 3.94 4.03
CA SER A 25 -15.34 4.20 3.11
C SER A 25 -15.04 3.78 1.67
N LEU A 26 -13.77 3.80 1.27
CA LEU A 26 -13.28 3.30 -0.02
C LEU A 26 -13.01 1.80 -0.02
N GLY A 27 -13.27 1.12 1.11
CA GLY A 27 -13.15 -0.32 1.27
C GLY A 27 -11.71 -0.80 1.46
N PHE A 28 -10.86 0.02 2.06
CA PHE A 28 -9.57 -0.43 2.59
C PHE A 28 -9.76 -0.97 4.02
N ASP A 29 -9.03 -2.04 4.36
CA ASP A 29 -9.10 -2.69 5.67
C ASP A 29 -8.16 -2.06 6.70
N GLY A 30 -7.24 -1.24 6.25
CA GLY A 30 -6.31 -0.57 7.16
C GLY A 30 -5.55 0.57 6.52
N LEU A 31 -5.14 1.52 7.38
CA LEU A 31 -4.31 2.65 7.03
C LEU A 31 -3.19 2.82 8.05
N ARG A 32 -1.99 3.11 7.55
CA ARG A 32 -0.83 3.49 8.37
C ARG A 32 -0.12 4.65 7.71
N ILE A 33 0.49 5.49 8.53
CA ILE A 33 1.31 6.63 8.08
C ILE A 33 2.70 6.42 8.64
N THR A 34 3.71 6.51 7.77
CA THR A 34 5.12 6.43 8.14
C THR A 34 5.88 7.63 7.56
N ASP A 35 7.11 7.83 8.02
CA ASP A 35 8.07 8.72 7.35
C ASP A 35 8.72 8.01 6.16
N THR A 36 9.69 8.67 5.54
CA THR A 36 10.44 8.16 4.38
C THR A 36 11.68 7.34 4.76
N HIS A 37 11.96 7.23 6.05
CA HIS A 37 13.13 6.51 6.55
C HIS A 37 12.86 5.00 6.63
N LEU A 38 13.51 4.23 5.77
CA LEU A 38 13.29 2.78 5.66
C LEU A 38 14.19 1.95 6.61
N GLY A 39 15.09 2.60 7.35
CA GLY A 39 16.02 1.92 8.25
C GLY A 39 16.79 0.80 7.55
N PRO A 40 16.94 -0.37 8.16
CA PRO A 40 17.73 -1.48 7.61
C PRO A 40 17.08 -2.16 6.40
N ALA A 41 15.86 -1.79 6.00
CA ALA A 41 15.20 -2.41 4.86
C ALA A 41 15.91 -2.09 3.53
N SER A 42 16.51 -0.92 3.42
CA SER A 42 17.30 -0.51 2.25
C SER A 42 18.53 -1.41 2.06
N GLU A 43 19.30 -1.64 3.13
CA GLU A 43 20.48 -2.50 3.11
C GLU A 43 20.10 -3.95 2.77
N ARG A 44 19.04 -4.47 3.39
CA ARG A 44 18.53 -5.83 3.12
C ARG A 44 18.09 -6.01 1.66
N LEU A 45 17.49 -4.98 1.06
CA LEU A 45 17.14 -5.04 -0.36
C LEU A 45 18.39 -5.10 -1.24
N GLN A 46 19.42 -4.32 -0.93
CA GLN A 46 20.68 -4.32 -1.67
C GLN A 46 21.37 -5.69 -1.58
N GLU A 47 21.46 -6.26 -0.39
CA GLU A 47 22.01 -7.60 -0.16
C GLU A 47 21.23 -8.66 -0.96
N TRP A 48 19.91 -8.64 -0.88
CA TRP A 48 19.03 -9.56 -1.59
C TRP A 48 19.20 -9.48 -3.11
N LEU A 49 19.40 -8.27 -3.65
CA LEU A 49 19.69 -8.05 -5.07
C LEU A 49 21.07 -8.54 -5.46
N ALA A 50 22.09 -8.24 -4.62
CA ALA A 50 23.48 -8.66 -4.86
C ALA A 50 23.63 -10.19 -4.88
N GLU A 51 22.84 -10.89 -4.08
CA GLU A 51 22.78 -12.36 -4.06
C GLU A 51 21.97 -12.97 -5.23
N GLY A 52 21.42 -12.13 -6.11
CA GLY A 52 20.64 -12.58 -7.26
C GLY A 52 19.29 -13.22 -6.91
N ARG A 53 18.80 -13.04 -5.67
CA ARG A 53 17.55 -13.66 -5.19
C ARG A 53 16.29 -13.18 -5.91
N HIS A 54 16.38 -12.06 -6.63
CA HIS A 54 15.29 -11.56 -7.47
C HIS A 54 15.05 -12.40 -8.74
N GLY A 55 15.96 -13.36 -9.08
CA GLY A 55 15.82 -14.20 -10.26
C GLY A 55 15.62 -13.39 -11.53
N HIS A 56 14.55 -13.66 -12.27
CA HIS A 56 14.21 -12.95 -13.52
C HIS A 56 13.40 -11.67 -13.32
N MET A 57 13.20 -11.21 -12.06
CA MET A 57 12.48 -9.96 -11.76
C MET A 57 13.41 -8.74 -11.91
N GLU A 58 13.93 -8.50 -13.10
CA GLU A 58 14.88 -7.41 -13.39
C GLU A 58 14.36 -6.02 -12.99
N TYR A 59 13.03 -5.83 -12.97
CA TYR A 59 12.41 -4.58 -12.53
C TYR A 59 12.71 -4.26 -11.06
N MET A 60 13.05 -5.25 -10.25
CA MET A 60 13.45 -5.05 -8.86
C MET A 60 14.79 -4.34 -8.79
N GLN A 61 15.74 -4.74 -9.62
CA GLN A 61 17.07 -4.12 -9.69
C GLN A 61 17.02 -2.73 -10.33
N ARG A 62 16.29 -2.57 -11.45
CA ARG A 62 16.20 -1.29 -12.17
C ARG A 62 15.65 -0.13 -11.35
N HIS A 63 14.84 -0.41 -10.35
CA HIS A 63 14.18 0.60 -9.52
C HIS A 63 14.57 0.49 -8.04
N ALA A 64 15.73 -0.10 -7.74
CA ALA A 64 16.20 -0.29 -6.37
C ALA A 64 16.33 1.04 -5.62
N ASP A 65 16.91 2.07 -6.25
CA ASP A 65 17.09 3.39 -5.64
C ASP A 65 15.75 4.06 -5.30
N LEU A 66 14.76 3.98 -6.20
CA LEU A 66 13.42 4.53 -5.95
C LEU A 66 12.69 3.79 -4.82
N ARG A 67 12.98 2.50 -4.64
CA ARG A 67 12.41 1.69 -3.55
C ARG A 67 13.02 2.01 -2.20
N THR A 68 14.30 2.39 -2.20
CA THR A 68 15.04 2.70 -0.98
C THR A 68 14.96 4.17 -0.58
N ASN A 69 14.53 5.03 -1.52
CA ASN A 69 14.39 6.46 -1.27
C ASN A 69 13.12 7.02 -1.94
N PRO A 70 12.00 7.11 -1.20
CA PRO A 70 10.74 7.64 -1.72
C PRO A 70 10.82 9.08 -2.25
N GLU A 71 11.76 9.88 -1.78
CA GLU A 71 11.95 11.27 -2.23
C GLU A 71 12.48 11.35 -3.66
N LEU A 72 13.16 10.31 -4.14
CA LEU A 72 13.58 10.22 -5.55
C LEU A 72 12.38 10.01 -6.49
N LEU A 73 11.31 9.40 -5.99
CA LEU A 73 10.08 9.21 -6.76
C LEU A 73 9.22 10.47 -6.78
N VAL A 74 9.05 11.09 -5.62
CA VAL A 74 8.30 12.35 -5.47
C VAL A 74 9.11 13.30 -4.58
N PRO A 75 9.78 14.30 -5.16
CA PRO A 75 10.59 15.25 -4.40
C PRO A 75 9.79 15.96 -3.31
N GLY A 76 10.36 16.08 -2.12
CA GLY A 76 9.71 16.72 -0.97
C GLY A 76 8.75 15.82 -0.20
N THR A 77 8.71 14.52 -0.50
CA THR A 77 7.94 13.56 0.29
C THR A 77 8.42 13.49 1.72
N VAL A 78 7.55 13.78 2.67
CA VAL A 78 7.84 13.73 4.12
C VAL A 78 7.09 12.60 4.83
N ARG A 79 6.03 12.08 4.22
CA ARG A 79 5.21 10.97 4.77
C ARG A 79 4.72 10.07 3.65
N VAL A 80 4.54 8.80 4.00
CA VAL A 80 3.92 7.80 3.13
C VAL A 80 2.67 7.26 3.81
N ILE A 81 1.55 7.30 3.10
CA ILE A 81 0.29 6.70 3.55
C ILE A 81 0.20 5.31 2.93
N CYS A 82 0.20 4.29 3.76
CA CYS A 82 0.05 2.90 3.36
C CYS A 82 -1.37 2.43 3.65
N VAL A 83 -1.99 1.77 2.69
CA VAL A 83 -3.30 1.15 2.85
C VAL A 83 -3.21 -0.36 2.62
N SER A 84 -4.08 -1.12 3.26
CA SER A 84 -4.23 -2.55 3.03
C SER A 84 -5.62 -2.88 2.51
N LEU A 85 -5.70 -3.88 1.65
CA LEU A 85 -6.95 -4.40 1.10
C LEU A 85 -6.92 -5.92 1.18
N ASN A 86 -7.87 -6.50 1.90
CA ASN A 86 -8.05 -7.93 1.95
C ASN A 86 -8.60 -8.45 0.61
N TYR A 87 -7.99 -9.50 0.10
CA TYR A 87 -8.42 -10.15 -1.14
C TYR A 87 -9.22 -11.44 -0.91
N LEU A 88 -9.33 -11.90 0.35
CA LEU A 88 -10.11 -13.09 0.68
C LEU A 88 -11.60 -12.77 0.69
N PRO A 89 -12.45 -13.51 -0.05
CA PRO A 89 -13.89 -13.42 0.11
C PRO A 89 -14.32 -13.75 1.54
N PRO A 90 -15.35 -13.09 2.07
CA PRO A 90 -15.84 -13.31 3.45
C PRO A 90 -16.25 -14.76 3.73
N ASP A 91 -16.68 -15.48 2.71
CA ASP A 91 -17.15 -16.87 2.74
C ASP A 91 -16.06 -17.89 2.38
N THR A 92 -14.79 -17.49 2.40
CA THR A 92 -13.67 -18.37 2.08
C THR A 92 -13.61 -19.56 3.04
N ASN A 93 -13.73 -20.78 2.50
CA ASN A 93 -13.54 -22.02 3.22
C ASN A 93 -12.20 -22.66 2.82
N PHE A 94 -11.23 -22.64 3.74
CA PHE A 94 -9.90 -23.17 3.47
C PHE A 94 -9.87 -24.68 3.26
N ASP A 95 -10.74 -25.46 3.90
CA ASP A 95 -10.81 -26.90 3.69
C ASP A 95 -11.23 -27.23 2.25
N THR A 96 -12.19 -26.49 1.72
CA THR A 96 -12.58 -26.60 0.31
C THR A 96 -11.44 -26.20 -0.64
N GLU A 97 -10.69 -25.17 -0.30
CA GLU A 97 -9.56 -24.73 -1.11
C GLU A 97 -8.41 -25.75 -1.09
N TRP A 98 -8.15 -26.38 0.05
CA TRP A 98 -7.18 -27.50 0.14
C TRP A 98 -7.62 -28.71 -0.67
N GLN A 99 -8.88 -29.10 -0.60
CA GLN A 99 -9.42 -30.21 -1.41
C GLN A 99 -9.25 -29.95 -2.91
N ARG A 100 -9.44 -28.69 -3.35
CA ARG A 100 -9.20 -28.31 -4.76
C ARG A 100 -7.74 -28.42 -5.16
N LEU A 101 -6.81 -28.08 -4.24
CA LEU A 101 -5.36 -28.23 -4.48
C LEU A 101 -4.93 -29.68 -4.62
N GLU A 102 -5.60 -30.60 -3.91
CA GLU A 102 -5.32 -32.03 -3.93
C GLU A 102 -5.98 -32.75 -5.12
N ASP A 103 -6.94 -32.11 -5.79
CA ASP A 103 -7.63 -32.70 -6.94
C ASP A 103 -6.80 -32.53 -8.23
N PRO A 104 -6.22 -33.61 -8.77
CA PRO A 104 -5.36 -33.54 -9.96
C PRO A 104 -6.12 -33.18 -11.24
N THR A 105 -7.46 -33.15 -11.21
CA THR A 105 -8.31 -32.82 -12.36
C THR A 105 -8.65 -31.35 -12.45
N GLN A 106 -8.31 -30.54 -11.42
CA GLN A 106 -8.63 -29.13 -11.35
C GLN A 106 -7.38 -28.25 -11.40
N ALA A 107 -7.46 -27.16 -12.17
CA ALA A 107 -6.48 -26.09 -12.07
C ALA A 107 -6.86 -25.15 -10.95
N VAL A 108 -5.90 -24.83 -10.06
CA VAL A 108 -6.11 -23.89 -8.94
C VAL A 108 -5.41 -22.57 -9.23
N VAL A 109 -6.18 -21.49 -9.22
CA VAL A 109 -5.68 -20.11 -9.33
C VAL A 109 -5.58 -19.51 -7.94
N SER A 110 -4.47 -18.85 -7.63
CA SER A 110 -4.26 -18.14 -6.37
C SER A 110 -5.40 -17.16 -6.09
N MET A 111 -5.87 -17.10 -4.86
CA MET A 111 -7.06 -16.31 -4.48
C MET A 111 -6.94 -14.84 -4.86
N TYR A 112 -5.75 -14.22 -4.68
CA TYR A 112 -5.53 -12.82 -5.06
C TYR A 112 -5.71 -12.54 -6.55
N ALA A 113 -5.55 -13.57 -7.40
CA ALA A 113 -5.68 -13.45 -8.85
C ALA A 113 -7.08 -13.78 -9.36
N ARG A 114 -7.99 -14.17 -8.48
CA ARG A 114 -9.38 -14.46 -8.83
C ARG A 114 -10.21 -13.16 -8.92
N GLY A 115 -11.15 -13.11 -9.84
CA GLY A 115 -12.06 -11.99 -9.99
C GLY A 115 -11.49 -10.83 -10.82
N ARG A 116 -11.72 -9.58 -10.36
CA ARG A 116 -11.25 -8.39 -11.07
C ARG A 116 -9.76 -8.17 -10.85
N ASP A 117 -9.11 -7.59 -11.85
CA ASP A 117 -7.72 -7.16 -11.77
C ASP A 117 -7.51 -6.23 -10.56
N TYR A 118 -6.85 -6.72 -9.53
CA TYR A 118 -6.62 -5.98 -8.29
C TYR A 118 -5.78 -4.72 -8.49
N HIS A 119 -4.91 -4.68 -9.49
CA HIS A 119 -4.13 -3.48 -9.81
C HIS A 119 -5.05 -2.32 -10.21
N LYS A 120 -6.08 -2.60 -11.01
CA LYS A 120 -7.07 -1.59 -11.40
C LYS A 120 -7.93 -1.18 -10.21
N VAL A 121 -8.36 -2.14 -9.40
CA VAL A 121 -9.18 -1.87 -8.20
C VAL A 121 -8.43 -0.96 -7.24
N LEU A 122 -7.18 -1.31 -6.88
CA LEU A 122 -6.34 -0.52 -5.99
C LEU A 122 -6.05 0.86 -6.55
N ARG A 123 -5.67 0.95 -7.83
CA ARG A 123 -5.37 2.22 -8.48
C ARG A 123 -6.55 3.18 -8.43
N ASN A 124 -7.73 2.72 -8.80
CA ASN A 124 -8.92 3.56 -8.82
C ASN A 124 -9.29 4.06 -7.41
N ARG A 125 -9.23 3.18 -6.40
CA ARG A 125 -9.49 3.56 -5.00
C ARG A 125 -8.44 4.55 -4.48
N LEU A 126 -7.16 4.33 -4.78
CA LEU A 126 -6.08 5.24 -4.39
C LEU A 126 -6.18 6.60 -5.07
N GLN A 127 -6.59 6.67 -6.33
CA GLN A 127 -6.82 7.92 -7.03
C GLN A 127 -7.98 8.71 -6.39
N GLU A 128 -9.08 8.04 -6.05
CA GLU A 128 -10.20 8.68 -5.36
C GLU A 128 -9.79 9.16 -3.97
N PHE A 129 -9.02 8.34 -3.24
CA PHE A 129 -8.51 8.72 -1.94
C PHE A 129 -7.57 9.94 -2.00
N ALA A 130 -6.65 9.97 -2.96
CA ALA A 130 -5.77 11.11 -3.18
C ALA A 130 -6.56 12.38 -3.47
N LYS A 131 -7.58 12.30 -4.33
CA LYS A 131 -8.46 13.42 -4.65
C LYS A 131 -9.17 13.97 -3.40
N GLN A 132 -9.73 13.09 -2.56
CA GLN A 132 -10.37 13.51 -1.31
C GLN A 132 -9.39 14.20 -0.35
N ILE A 133 -8.14 13.71 -0.29
CA ILE A 133 -7.09 14.34 0.49
C ILE A 133 -6.78 15.76 -0.06
N GLU A 134 -6.59 15.89 -1.36
CA GLU A 134 -6.34 17.18 -2.03
C GLU A 134 -7.46 18.17 -1.75
N GLU A 135 -8.72 17.77 -1.92
CA GLU A 135 -9.89 18.60 -1.63
C GLU A 135 -9.97 19.03 -0.15
N ARG A 136 -9.45 18.23 0.75
CA ARG A 136 -9.47 18.50 2.20
C ARG A 136 -8.38 19.46 2.66
N ILE A 137 -7.22 19.40 2.04
CA ILE A 137 -6.07 20.22 2.45
C ILE A 137 -5.91 21.51 1.64
N GLY A 138 -6.57 21.64 0.50
CA GLY A 138 -6.60 22.83 -0.40
C GLY A 138 -5.53 22.75 -1.46
#